data_894836a76c017b71bf2e509d23d53b93
#
_entry.id   894836a76c017b71bf2e509d23d53b93
#
_cell.length_a   1.000
_cell.length_b   1.000
_cell.length_c   1.000
_cell.angle_alpha   90.00
_cell.angle_beta   90.00
_cell.angle_gamma   90.00
#
_symmetry.space_group_name_H-M   'P 1'
#
loop_
_entity.id
_entity.type
_entity.pdbx_description
1 polymer ?
#
loop_
_entity_poly.entity_id
_entity_poly.type
_entity_poly.pdbx_seq_one_letter_code
_entity_poly.pdbx_strand_id
1 'polypeptide(L)'
;TELMRAVFGADKFDSGQIFIHGKKVNISSCKAAKEHGLAFLTEDRKGQGLILGFSINENISLANLDTTMGKFGIDKRKEERNNQVLADSISVKAPSLQQKAKNLSGGNQQKVVVCKWLNTNSEIIIFDEPTRGIDVGAKVEIYKIMNTLKQAGKAVIVVSSELTECMGISDRIYVMHEGSITGCIEPADMKTLTEDEVIRFATGAKK
;
A
#
# COMPACT_ATOMS: atom_id res chain seq x y z
N THR A 1 7.65 8.74 2.40
CA THR A 1 6.60 9.12 1.44
C THR A 1 7.20 9.59 0.11
N GLU A 2 8.04 10.62 0.05
CA GLU A 2 8.54 11.27 -1.19
C GLU A 2 9.28 10.27 -2.10
N LEU A 3 10.18 9.46 -1.53
CA LEU A 3 10.90 8.43 -2.27
C LEU A 3 9.94 7.42 -2.92
N MET A 4 8.93 6.97 -2.18
CA MET A 4 7.96 6.00 -2.70
C MET A 4 7.03 6.61 -3.75
N ARG A 5 6.67 7.88 -3.60
CA ARG A 5 5.91 8.64 -4.61
C ARG A 5 6.72 8.78 -5.90
N ALA A 6 8.02 9.05 -5.81
CA ALA A 6 8.91 9.10 -6.96
C ALA A 6 9.06 7.72 -7.63
N VAL A 7 9.24 6.65 -6.86
CA VAL A 7 9.29 5.27 -7.37
C VAL A 7 7.98 4.88 -8.05
N PHE A 8 6.83 5.34 -7.55
CA PHE A 8 5.52 5.09 -8.15
C PHE A 8 5.20 6.01 -9.34
N GLY A 9 6.09 6.97 -9.67
CA GLY A 9 5.90 7.91 -10.78
C GLY A 9 4.81 8.96 -10.51
N ALA A 10 4.45 9.18 -9.24
CA ALA A 10 3.58 10.29 -8.84
C ALA A 10 4.33 11.61 -8.80
N ASP A 11 5.60 11.58 -8.42
CA ASP A 11 6.50 12.73 -8.41
C ASP A 11 7.70 12.48 -9.34
N LYS A 12 8.26 13.55 -9.88
CA LYS A 12 9.49 13.48 -10.68
C LYS A 12 10.70 13.38 -9.75
N PHE A 13 11.77 12.74 -10.23
CA PHE A 13 13.07 12.72 -9.57
C PHE A 13 14.16 13.13 -10.56
N ASP A 14 15.24 13.75 -10.06
CA ASP A 14 16.28 14.34 -10.90
C ASP A 14 17.25 13.29 -11.43
N SER A 15 17.57 12.27 -10.63
CA SER A 15 18.52 11.21 -10.98
C SER A 15 18.23 9.91 -10.24
N GLY A 16 18.79 8.83 -10.75
CA GLY A 16 18.65 7.48 -10.18
C GLY A 16 18.16 6.46 -11.20
N GLN A 17 18.00 5.23 -10.76
CA GLN A 17 17.55 4.14 -11.60
C GLN A 17 16.65 3.21 -10.79
N ILE A 18 15.59 2.72 -11.42
CA ILE A 18 14.67 1.76 -10.83
C ILE A 18 14.86 0.42 -11.54
N PHE A 19 14.98 -0.65 -10.75
CA PHE A 19 15.09 -2.01 -11.27
C PHE A 19 13.97 -2.86 -10.68
N ILE A 20 13.28 -3.61 -11.54
CA ILE A 20 12.26 -4.59 -11.16
C ILE A 20 12.68 -5.93 -11.77
N HIS A 21 12.74 -6.97 -10.93
CA HIS A 21 13.26 -8.30 -11.35
C HIS A 21 14.63 -8.23 -12.04
N GLY A 22 15.50 -7.35 -11.55
CA GLY A 22 16.85 -7.13 -12.12
C GLY A 22 16.89 -6.37 -13.44
N LYS A 23 15.76 -5.98 -14.00
CA LYS A 23 15.67 -5.20 -15.25
C LYS A 23 15.44 -3.73 -14.93
N LYS A 24 16.22 -2.85 -15.57
CA LYS A 24 16.02 -1.41 -15.50
C LYS A 24 14.68 -1.04 -16.15
N VAL A 25 13.85 -0.30 -15.41
CA VAL A 25 12.54 0.17 -15.88
C VAL A 25 12.48 1.70 -15.85
N ASN A 26 11.65 2.27 -16.72
CA ASN A 26 11.37 3.70 -16.72
C ASN A 26 9.94 3.94 -16.24
N ILE A 27 9.80 4.47 -15.04
CA ILE A 27 8.50 4.80 -14.43
C ILE A 27 8.31 6.30 -14.49
N SER A 28 7.65 6.77 -15.54
CA SER A 28 7.38 8.20 -15.78
C SER A 28 5.98 8.65 -15.35
N SER A 29 5.16 7.75 -14.85
CA SER A 29 3.78 8.01 -14.42
C SER A 29 3.23 6.89 -13.55
N CYS A 30 2.18 7.16 -12.76
CA CYS A 30 1.44 6.13 -12.01
C CYS A 30 0.88 5.01 -12.91
N LYS A 31 0.55 5.33 -14.16
CA LYS A 31 0.12 4.31 -15.14
C LYS A 31 1.26 3.36 -15.46
N ALA A 32 2.45 3.88 -15.76
CA ALA A 32 3.64 3.07 -16.02
C ALA A 32 4.01 2.21 -14.78
N ALA A 33 3.93 2.77 -13.58
CA ALA A 33 4.14 2.00 -12.34
C ALA A 33 3.18 0.81 -12.24
N LYS A 34 1.90 1.03 -12.49
CA LYS A 34 0.88 -0.04 -12.50
C LYS A 34 1.19 -1.11 -13.55
N GLU A 35 1.60 -0.73 -14.76
CA GLU A 35 1.98 -1.64 -15.84
C GLU A 35 3.22 -2.48 -15.47
N HIS A 36 4.11 -1.95 -14.62
CA HIS A 36 5.23 -2.67 -14.03
C HIS A 36 4.89 -3.43 -12.73
N GLY A 37 3.62 -3.58 -12.42
CA GLY A 37 3.15 -4.37 -11.28
C GLY A 37 3.30 -3.70 -9.93
N LEU A 38 3.39 -2.36 -9.85
CA LEU A 38 3.41 -1.62 -8.59
C LEU A 38 2.00 -1.18 -8.19
N ALA A 39 1.75 -1.20 -6.89
CA ALA A 39 0.60 -0.58 -6.24
C ALA A 39 1.09 0.40 -5.16
N PHE A 40 0.36 1.49 -4.93
CA PHE A 40 0.71 2.49 -3.94
C PHE A 40 -0.50 2.94 -3.12
N LEU A 41 -0.53 2.54 -1.86
CA LEU A 41 -1.51 2.98 -0.89
C LEU A 41 -0.99 4.24 -0.21
N THR A 42 -1.60 5.37 -0.50
CA THR A 42 -1.16 6.68 -0.03
C THR A 42 -1.53 6.92 1.44
N GLU A 43 -0.74 7.74 2.13
CA GLU A 43 -1.01 8.21 3.49
C GLU A 43 -2.37 8.92 3.56
N ASP A 44 -2.65 9.85 2.63
CA ASP A 44 -3.93 10.56 2.57
C ASP A 44 -5.02 9.71 1.93
N ARG A 45 -5.55 8.79 2.72
CA ARG A 45 -6.64 7.92 2.32
C ARG A 45 -7.87 8.65 1.79
N LYS A 46 -8.23 9.79 2.44
CA LYS A 46 -9.47 10.50 2.15
C LYS A 46 -9.37 11.42 0.93
N GLY A 47 -8.21 12.03 0.71
CA GLY A 47 -7.98 12.96 -0.40
C GLY A 47 -7.44 12.28 -1.66
N GLN A 48 -6.63 11.22 -1.50
CA GLN A 48 -5.95 10.55 -2.60
C GLN A 48 -6.33 9.06 -2.75
N GLY A 49 -6.61 8.40 -1.63
CA GLY A 49 -6.90 6.97 -1.61
C GLY A 49 -8.28 6.61 -2.13
N LEU A 50 -9.30 7.40 -1.80
CA LEU A 50 -10.71 7.13 -2.10
C LEU A 50 -11.41 8.34 -2.69
N ILE A 51 -12.45 8.10 -3.49
CA ILE A 51 -13.48 9.09 -3.80
C ILE A 51 -14.63 8.86 -2.83
N LEU A 52 -14.69 9.65 -1.76
CA LEU A 52 -15.62 9.45 -0.64
C LEU A 52 -17.10 9.45 -1.03
N GLY A 53 -17.46 10.17 -2.09
CA GLY A 53 -18.81 10.23 -2.64
C GLY A 53 -19.21 8.99 -3.45
N PHE A 54 -18.25 8.18 -3.87
CA PHE A 54 -18.47 6.95 -4.62
C PHE A 54 -18.79 5.78 -3.68
N SER A 55 -19.41 4.76 -4.24
CA SER A 55 -19.65 3.49 -3.57
C SER A 55 -18.32 2.74 -3.32
N ILE A 56 -18.35 1.74 -2.45
CA ILE A 56 -17.25 0.80 -2.27
C ILE A 56 -16.91 0.13 -3.61
N ASN A 57 -17.94 -0.33 -4.33
CA ASN A 57 -17.79 -0.99 -5.63
C ASN A 57 -17.03 -0.12 -6.64
N GLU A 58 -17.46 1.11 -6.83
CA GLU A 58 -16.81 2.06 -7.73
C GLU A 58 -15.36 2.34 -7.31
N ASN A 59 -15.10 2.54 -6.01
CA ASN A 59 -13.75 2.78 -5.51
C ASN A 59 -12.79 1.61 -5.78
N ILE A 60 -13.23 0.36 -5.61
CA ILE A 60 -12.41 -0.82 -5.88
C ILE A 60 -12.04 -0.89 -7.37
N SER A 61 -12.96 -0.54 -8.26
CA SER A 61 -12.75 -0.62 -9.71
C SER A 61 -11.82 0.46 -10.26
N LEU A 62 -11.66 1.62 -9.57
CA LEU A 62 -10.95 2.79 -10.10
C LEU A 62 -9.52 2.53 -10.59
N ALA A 63 -8.79 1.63 -9.94
CA ALA A 63 -7.41 1.35 -10.32
C ALA A 63 -7.30 0.40 -11.52
N ASN A 64 -8.36 -0.37 -11.83
CA ASN A 64 -8.36 -1.32 -12.93
C ASN A 64 -9.75 -1.54 -13.50
N LEU A 65 -10.21 -0.61 -14.32
CA LEU A 65 -11.52 -0.69 -14.98
C LEU A 65 -11.61 -1.83 -16.00
N ASP A 66 -10.47 -2.28 -16.54
CA ASP A 66 -10.45 -3.35 -17.55
C ASP A 66 -11.05 -4.64 -17.03
N THR A 67 -10.92 -4.92 -15.72
CA THR A 67 -11.52 -6.10 -15.08
C THR A 67 -13.03 -6.07 -15.08
N THR A 68 -13.63 -4.90 -15.28
CA THR A 68 -15.08 -4.66 -15.22
C THR A 68 -15.70 -4.42 -16.59
N MET A 69 -14.87 -4.32 -17.65
CA MET A 69 -15.36 -4.05 -19.00
C MET A 69 -16.14 -5.24 -19.58
N GLY A 70 -17.27 -4.93 -20.19
CA GLY A 70 -18.08 -5.77 -21.05
C GLY A 70 -18.04 -5.30 -22.50
N LYS A 71 -18.90 -5.84 -23.36
CA LYS A 71 -18.96 -5.48 -24.80
C LYS A 71 -19.26 -4.00 -25.07
N PHE A 72 -20.05 -3.35 -24.21
CA PHE A 72 -20.58 -2.00 -24.44
C PHE A 72 -20.27 -1.02 -23.29
N GLY A 73 -19.23 -1.26 -22.51
CA GLY A 73 -18.82 -0.47 -21.36
C GLY A 73 -18.72 -1.30 -20.08
N ILE A 74 -18.88 -0.67 -18.92
CA ILE A 74 -18.76 -1.36 -17.63
C ILE A 74 -19.94 -2.34 -17.45
N ASP A 75 -19.62 -3.61 -17.28
CA ASP A 75 -20.56 -4.65 -16.86
C ASP A 75 -20.72 -4.62 -15.33
N LYS A 76 -21.79 -3.98 -14.87
CA LYS A 76 -22.04 -3.81 -13.43
C LYS A 76 -22.18 -5.12 -12.66
N ARG A 77 -22.69 -6.19 -13.29
CA ARG A 77 -22.81 -7.50 -12.62
C ARG A 77 -21.45 -8.15 -12.45
N LYS A 78 -20.58 -8.06 -13.48
CA LYS A 78 -19.21 -8.55 -13.44
C LYS A 78 -18.39 -7.75 -12.42
N GLU A 79 -18.53 -6.42 -12.43
CA GLU A 79 -17.91 -5.52 -11.49
C GLU A 79 -18.23 -5.89 -10.04
N GLU A 80 -19.53 -5.96 -9.69
CA GLU A 80 -19.99 -6.26 -8.34
C GLU A 80 -19.50 -7.64 -7.88
N ARG A 81 -19.61 -8.67 -8.74
CA ARG A 81 -19.14 -10.01 -8.41
C ARG A 81 -17.63 -10.06 -8.14
N ASN A 82 -16.83 -9.42 -8.98
CA ASN A 82 -15.36 -9.42 -8.81
C ASN A 82 -14.96 -8.65 -7.55
N ASN A 83 -15.58 -7.49 -7.33
CA ASN A 83 -15.27 -6.66 -6.18
C ASN A 83 -15.78 -7.26 -4.86
N GLN A 84 -16.88 -8.04 -4.89
CA GLN A 84 -17.34 -8.77 -3.72
C GLN A 84 -16.31 -9.80 -3.26
N VAL A 85 -15.73 -10.56 -4.19
CA VAL A 85 -14.66 -11.52 -3.88
C VAL A 85 -13.47 -10.83 -3.21
N LEU A 86 -13.05 -9.66 -3.72
CA LEU A 86 -11.96 -8.89 -3.12
C LEU A 86 -12.32 -8.36 -1.73
N ALA A 87 -13.52 -7.82 -1.57
CA ALA A 87 -13.99 -7.27 -0.31
C ALA A 87 -14.10 -8.37 0.78
N ASP A 88 -14.60 -9.55 0.40
CA ASP A 88 -14.71 -10.71 1.30
C ASP A 88 -13.33 -11.24 1.71
N SER A 89 -12.36 -11.28 0.77
CA SER A 89 -11.00 -11.80 1.01
C SER A 89 -10.25 -11.07 2.12
N ILE A 90 -10.57 -9.79 2.36
CA ILE A 90 -9.98 -8.97 3.42
C ILE A 90 -11.00 -8.48 4.43
N SER A 91 -12.20 -9.07 4.41
CA SER A 91 -13.27 -8.84 5.39
C SER A 91 -13.66 -7.35 5.51
N VAL A 92 -13.99 -6.70 4.38
CA VAL A 92 -14.58 -5.35 4.39
C VAL A 92 -15.97 -5.43 5.02
N LYS A 93 -16.18 -4.68 6.12
CA LYS A 93 -17.47 -4.68 6.84
C LYS A 93 -18.35 -3.55 6.28
N ALA A 94 -19.33 -3.91 5.48
CA ALA A 94 -20.35 -3.00 4.94
C ALA A 94 -21.64 -3.76 4.66
N PRO A 95 -22.83 -3.11 4.73
CA PRO A 95 -24.11 -3.74 4.39
C PRO A 95 -24.19 -4.18 2.92
N SER A 96 -23.53 -3.45 2.02
CA SER A 96 -23.41 -3.77 0.60
C SER A 96 -22.28 -2.98 -0.02
N LEU A 97 -21.77 -3.42 -1.18
CA LEU A 97 -20.76 -2.65 -1.94
C LEU A 97 -21.30 -1.35 -2.54
N GLN A 98 -22.61 -1.14 -2.54
CA GLN A 98 -23.24 0.10 -2.99
C GLN A 98 -23.17 1.21 -1.93
N GLN A 99 -22.79 0.89 -0.69
CA GLN A 99 -22.60 1.90 0.35
C GLN A 99 -21.48 2.87 -0.04
N LYS A 100 -21.71 4.18 0.19
CA LYS A 100 -20.70 5.22 -0.06
C LYS A 100 -19.53 5.09 0.90
N ALA A 101 -18.31 5.25 0.37
CA ALA A 101 -17.08 5.11 1.14
C ALA A 101 -16.99 6.06 2.34
N LYS A 102 -17.60 7.26 2.27
CA LYS A 102 -17.66 8.22 3.38
C LYS A 102 -18.33 7.68 4.64
N ASN A 103 -19.22 6.71 4.50
CA ASN A 103 -20.00 6.15 5.61
C ASN A 103 -19.28 4.98 6.31
N LEU A 104 -18.07 4.63 5.88
CA LEU A 104 -17.27 3.57 6.48
C LEU A 104 -16.43 4.11 7.64
N SER A 105 -16.13 3.23 8.62
CA SER A 105 -15.06 3.47 9.60
C SER A 105 -13.69 3.59 8.92
N GLY A 106 -12.73 4.24 9.61
CA GLY A 106 -11.38 4.41 9.08
C GLY A 106 -10.71 3.11 8.64
N GLY A 107 -10.83 2.05 9.44
CA GLY A 107 -10.28 0.73 9.12
C GLY A 107 -10.93 0.11 7.87
N ASN A 108 -12.26 0.23 7.70
CA ASN A 108 -12.92 -0.26 6.50
C ASN A 108 -12.60 0.58 5.26
N GLN A 109 -12.44 1.91 5.40
CA GLN A 109 -11.93 2.74 4.31
C GLN A 109 -10.56 2.28 3.86
N GLN A 110 -9.65 1.96 4.80
CA GLN A 110 -8.31 1.46 4.49
C GLN A 110 -8.37 0.13 3.73
N LYS A 111 -9.24 -0.79 4.16
CA LYS A 111 -9.47 -2.04 3.45
C LYS A 111 -9.98 -1.83 2.02
N VAL A 112 -10.88 -0.87 1.79
CA VAL A 112 -11.34 -0.53 0.43
C VAL A 112 -10.18 -0.02 -0.44
N VAL A 113 -9.26 0.79 0.11
CA VAL A 113 -8.03 1.18 -0.61
C VAL A 113 -7.16 -0.03 -0.94
N VAL A 114 -7.02 -0.98 -0.01
CA VAL A 114 -6.31 -2.24 -0.28
C VAL A 114 -7.00 -3.00 -1.41
N CYS A 115 -8.32 -3.21 -1.36
CA CYS A 115 -9.09 -3.87 -2.43
C CYS A 115 -8.85 -3.22 -3.80
N LYS A 116 -8.89 -1.87 -3.85
CA LYS A 116 -8.63 -1.11 -5.08
C LYS A 116 -7.32 -1.52 -5.73
N TRP A 117 -6.26 -1.69 -4.96
CA TRP A 117 -4.95 -2.06 -5.46
C TRP A 117 -4.79 -3.57 -5.68
N LEU A 118 -5.44 -4.42 -4.90
CA LEU A 118 -5.49 -5.85 -5.17
C LEU A 118 -6.17 -6.16 -6.52
N ASN A 119 -7.14 -5.34 -6.93
CA ASN A 119 -7.79 -5.45 -8.24
C ASN A 119 -6.82 -5.25 -9.42
N THR A 120 -5.65 -4.66 -9.20
CA THR A 120 -4.61 -4.50 -10.24
C THR A 120 -3.69 -5.71 -10.39
N ASN A 121 -3.81 -6.70 -9.51
CA ASN A 121 -2.92 -7.87 -9.42
C ASN A 121 -1.43 -7.51 -9.34
N SER A 122 -1.09 -6.38 -8.70
CA SER A 122 0.28 -5.91 -8.54
C SER A 122 1.13 -6.90 -7.75
N GLU A 123 2.42 -6.99 -8.08
CA GLU A 123 3.41 -7.85 -7.42
C GLU A 123 4.13 -7.13 -6.29
N ILE A 124 4.26 -5.80 -6.40
CA ILE A 124 4.93 -4.93 -5.43
C ILE A 124 3.88 -3.96 -4.88
N ILE A 125 3.67 -3.98 -3.57
CA ILE A 125 2.64 -3.17 -2.93
C ILE A 125 3.31 -2.27 -1.90
N ILE A 126 3.21 -0.97 -2.11
CA ILE A 126 3.73 0.07 -1.23
C ILE A 126 2.59 0.56 -0.33
N PHE A 127 2.79 0.46 0.98
CA PHE A 127 1.92 0.98 2.01
C PHE A 127 2.58 2.21 2.65
N ASP A 128 1.98 3.37 2.46
CA ASP A 128 2.47 4.62 3.04
C ASP A 128 1.58 5.00 4.24
N GLU A 129 2.13 4.96 5.45
CA GLU A 129 1.46 5.17 6.73
C GLU A 129 0.12 4.42 6.85
N PRO A 130 0.11 3.09 6.64
CA PRO A 130 -1.13 2.32 6.42
C PRO A 130 -2.05 2.29 7.63
N THR A 131 -1.53 2.54 8.82
CA THR A 131 -2.26 2.45 10.08
C THR A 131 -2.58 3.82 10.70
N ARG A 132 -2.21 4.90 10.02
CA ARG A 132 -2.47 6.25 10.50
C ARG A 132 -3.96 6.56 10.54
N GLY A 133 -4.42 7.02 11.70
CA GLY A 133 -5.82 7.42 11.91
C GLY A 133 -6.84 6.29 11.88
N ILE A 134 -6.42 5.06 12.20
CA ILE A 134 -7.31 3.91 12.44
C ILE A 134 -7.13 3.39 13.87
N ASP A 135 -8.14 2.69 14.37
CA ASP A 135 -8.12 2.10 15.71
C ASP A 135 -7.20 0.87 15.80
N VAL A 136 -6.83 0.49 17.02
CA VAL A 136 -5.89 -0.62 17.30
C VAL A 136 -6.36 -1.94 16.69
N GLY A 137 -7.67 -2.23 16.74
CA GLY A 137 -8.22 -3.45 16.16
C GLY A 137 -8.04 -3.48 14.65
N ALA A 138 -8.29 -2.35 13.98
CA ALA A 138 -8.10 -2.21 12.55
C ALA A 138 -6.61 -2.28 12.16
N LYS A 139 -5.67 -1.75 12.96
CA LYS A 139 -4.22 -1.92 12.72
C LYS A 139 -3.84 -3.40 12.59
N VAL A 140 -4.27 -4.22 13.53
CA VAL A 140 -4.01 -5.67 13.53
C VAL A 140 -4.57 -6.34 12.27
N GLU A 141 -5.75 -5.92 11.80
CA GLU A 141 -6.33 -6.45 10.57
C GLU A 141 -5.48 -6.07 9.34
N ILE A 142 -4.95 -4.84 9.27
CA ILE A 142 -4.05 -4.41 8.18
C ILE A 142 -2.73 -5.21 8.21
N TYR A 143 -2.13 -5.45 9.37
CA TYR A 143 -0.92 -6.28 9.47
C TYR A 143 -1.15 -7.71 9.00
N LYS A 144 -2.32 -8.30 9.32
CA LYS A 144 -2.69 -9.63 8.80
C LYS A 144 -2.80 -9.64 7.29
N ILE A 145 -3.37 -8.58 6.69
CA ILE A 145 -3.47 -8.44 5.23
C ILE A 145 -2.07 -8.38 4.62
N MET A 146 -1.16 -7.54 5.15
CA MET A 146 0.22 -7.46 4.65
C MET A 146 0.94 -8.81 4.73
N ASN A 147 0.80 -9.53 5.85
CA ASN A 147 1.39 -10.85 6.01
C ASN A 147 0.81 -11.87 5.01
N THR A 148 -0.50 -11.83 4.74
CA THR A 148 -1.13 -12.68 3.73
C THR A 148 -0.58 -12.37 2.34
N LEU A 149 -0.37 -11.10 1.99
CA LEU A 149 0.20 -10.68 0.72
C LEU A 149 1.65 -11.18 0.58
N LYS A 150 2.46 -11.06 1.63
CA LYS A 150 3.82 -11.60 1.71
C LYS A 150 3.81 -13.12 1.49
N GLN A 151 2.95 -13.86 2.18
CA GLN A 151 2.82 -15.31 2.03
C GLN A 151 2.38 -15.71 0.61
N ALA A 152 1.62 -14.87 -0.08
CA ALA A 152 1.27 -15.04 -1.49
C ALA A 152 2.41 -14.67 -2.46
N GLY A 153 3.63 -14.41 -1.95
CA GLY A 153 4.81 -14.10 -2.77
C GLY A 153 4.91 -12.67 -3.27
N LYS A 154 4.08 -11.76 -2.77
CA LYS A 154 4.16 -10.34 -3.12
C LYS A 154 5.24 -9.63 -2.31
N ALA A 155 5.92 -8.68 -2.93
CA ALA A 155 6.82 -7.76 -2.22
C ALA A 155 5.98 -6.66 -1.54
N VAL A 156 6.12 -6.53 -0.23
CA VAL A 156 5.43 -5.52 0.57
C VAL A 156 6.45 -4.50 1.07
N ILE A 157 6.28 -3.24 0.71
CA ILE A 157 7.09 -2.12 1.20
C ILE A 157 6.20 -1.30 2.13
N VAL A 158 6.66 -1.04 3.34
CA VAL A 158 5.93 -0.22 4.32
C VAL A 158 6.75 1.02 4.65
N VAL A 159 6.14 2.18 4.54
CA VAL A 159 6.64 3.44 5.09
C VAL A 159 5.85 3.71 6.35
N SER A 160 6.52 3.86 7.47
CA SER A 160 5.88 4.16 8.75
C SER A 160 6.77 5.04 9.62
N SER A 161 6.16 5.97 10.32
CA SER A 161 6.78 6.77 11.38
C SER A 161 6.71 6.09 12.75
N GLU A 162 5.92 5.01 12.88
CA GLU A 162 5.81 4.23 14.12
C GLU A 162 6.91 3.16 14.18
N LEU A 163 7.93 3.38 15.01
CA LEU A 163 9.08 2.48 15.16
C LEU A 163 8.68 1.05 15.52
N THR A 164 7.78 0.90 16.51
CA THR A 164 7.27 -0.40 16.94
C THR A 164 6.53 -1.15 15.84
N GLU A 165 5.83 -0.42 14.95
CA GLU A 165 5.21 -0.99 13.76
C GLU A 165 6.29 -1.59 12.84
N CYS A 166 7.28 -0.77 12.44
CA CYS A 166 8.36 -1.21 11.56
C CYS A 166 9.06 -2.45 12.10
N MET A 167 9.42 -2.46 13.38
CA MET A 167 10.12 -3.59 14.03
C MET A 167 9.25 -4.84 14.11
N GLY A 168 7.93 -4.68 14.28
CA GLY A 168 7.02 -5.80 14.48
C GLY A 168 6.60 -6.54 13.20
N ILE A 169 6.66 -5.88 12.03
CA ILE A 169 6.11 -6.43 10.79
C ILE A 169 7.12 -6.64 9.68
N SER A 170 8.34 -6.05 9.79
CA SER A 170 9.33 -6.05 8.72
C SER A 170 10.29 -7.23 8.80
N ASP A 171 10.75 -7.69 7.65
CA ASP A 171 11.89 -8.62 7.53
C ASP A 171 13.21 -7.85 7.39
N ARG A 172 13.18 -6.62 6.90
CA ARG A 172 14.30 -5.71 6.71
C ARG A 172 13.85 -4.28 6.89
N ILE A 173 14.67 -3.45 7.52
CA ILE A 173 14.36 -2.02 7.74
C ILE A 173 15.45 -1.15 7.13
N TYR A 174 15.04 -0.19 6.32
CA TYR A 174 15.87 0.93 5.89
C TYR A 174 15.47 2.16 6.69
N VAL A 175 16.43 2.75 7.39
CA VAL A 175 16.21 3.97 8.18
C VAL A 175 16.64 5.17 7.37
N MET A 176 15.77 6.17 7.28
CA MET A 176 16.04 7.40 6.55
C MET A 176 16.15 8.58 7.52
N HIS A 177 17.13 9.45 7.26
CA HIS A 177 17.31 10.72 7.95
C HIS A 177 17.72 11.78 6.93
N GLU A 178 17.05 12.94 6.93
CA GLU A 178 17.32 14.08 6.03
C GLU A 178 17.54 13.67 4.57
N GLY A 179 16.67 12.85 4.03
CA GLY A 179 16.68 12.43 2.62
C GLY A 179 17.72 11.36 2.26
N SER A 180 18.48 10.83 3.24
CA SER A 180 19.49 9.80 3.03
C SER A 180 19.16 8.52 3.82
N ILE A 181 19.58 7.37 3.28
CA ILE A 181 19.52 6.11 4.04
C ILE A 181 20.72 6.08 4.99
N THR A 182 20.45 6.13 6.28
CA THR A 182 21.45 6.16 7.35
C THR A 182 21.70 4.80 7.99
N GLY A 183 20.78 3.85 7.79
CA GLY A 183 20.90 2.48 8.31
C GLY A 183 20.15 1.47 7.47
N CYS A 184 20.68 0.25 7.45
CA CYS A 184 20.00 -0.93 6.91
C CYS A 184 20.12 -2.05 7.95
N ILE A 185 18.97 -2.56 8.41
CA ILE A 185 18.88 -3.65 9.36
C ILE A 185 18.45 -4.89 8.59
N GLU A 186 19.35 -5.86 8.53
CA GLU A 186 19.15 -7.10 7.77
C GLU A 186 18.32 -8.12 8.57
N PRO A 187 17.73 -9.13 7.91
CA PRO A 187 16.89 -10.13 8.59
C PRO A 187 17.56 -10.88 9.73
N ALA A 188 18.87 -11.06 9.66
CA ALA A 188 19.64 -11.74 10.73
C ALA A 188 19.62 -10.91 12.04
N ASP A 189 19.62 -9.60 11.94
CA ASP A 189 19.72 -8.66 13.04
C ASP A 189 18.35 -8.33 13.67
N MET A 190 17.27 -8.62 12.95
CA MET A 190 15.89 -8.28 13.39
C MET A 190 15.50 -8.91 14.75
N LYS A 191 16.07 -10.07 15.09
CA LYS A 191 15.76 -10.77 16.35
C LYS A 191 16.38 -10.12 17.58
N THR A 192 17.49 -9.42 17.40
CA THR A 192 18.25 -8.74 18.46
C THR A 192 18.11 -7.23 18.41
N LEU A 193 17.34 -6.72 17.42
CA LEU A 193 17.15 -5.31 17.18
C LEU A 193 16.51 -4.62 18.38
N THR A 194 17.10 -3.52 18.81
CA THR A 194 16.57 -2.65 19.86
C THR A 194 16.05 -1.34 19.28
N GLU A 195 15.07 -0.72 19.94
CA GLU A 195 14.56 0.59 19.53
C GLU A 195 15.67 1.65 19.49
N ASP A 196 16.58 1.63 20.47
CA ASP A 196 17.70 2.56 20.54
C ASP A 196 18.62 2.50 19.30
N GLU A 197 18.84 1.31 18.75
CA GLU A 197 19.65 1.15 17.54
C GLU A 197 18.98 1.79 16.33
N VAL A 198 17.68 1.61 16.17
CA VAL A 198 16.94 2.26 15.07
C VAL A 198 16.89 3.78 15.24
N ILE A 199 16.67 4.25 16.49
CA ILE A 199 16.62 5.68 16.83
C ILE A 199 17.97 6.34 16.50
N ARG A 200 19.10 5.71 16.78
CA ARG A 200 20.43 6.24 16.42
C ARG A 200 20.55 6.49 14.92
N PHE A 201 20.12 5.56 14.09
CA PHE A 201 20.10 5.78 12.64
C PHE A 201 19.12 6.91 12.25
N ALA A 202 17.92 6.95 12.87
CA ALA A 202 16.90 7.94 12.58
C ALA A 202 17.27 9.37 13.00
N THR A 203 18.16 9.53 13.98
CA THR A 203 18.64 10.82 14.46
C THR A 203 19.97 11.26 13.84
N GLY A 204 20.58 10.42 13.00
CA GLY A 204 21.87 10.70 12.41
C GLY A 204 23.03 10.70 13.43
N ALA A 205 22.82 10.18 14.63
CA ALA A 205 23.83 10.09 15.66
C ALA A 205 24.95 9.14 15.20
N LYS A 206 26.12 9.69 14.88
CA LYS A 206 27.33 8.90 14.58
C LYS A 206 27.73 8.08 15.82
N LYS A 207 28.25 6.86 15.57
CA LYS A 207 28.92 6.06 16.61
C LYS A 207 30.02 6.82 17.29
#